data_2ee07887252d824bb37be8438e9ce6d2
#
_entry.id   2ee07887252d824bb37be8438e9ce6d2
#
_cell.length_a   1.000
_cell.length_b   1.000
_cell.length_c   1.000
_cell.angle_alpha   90.00
_cell.angle_beta   90.00
_cell.angle_gamma   90.00
#
_symmetry.space_group_name_H-M   'P 1'
#
loop_
_entity.id
_entity.type
_entity.pdbx_description
1 polymer ?
#
loop_
_entity_poly.entity_id
_entity_poly.type
_entity_poly.pdbx_seq_one_letter_code
_entity_poly.pdbx_strand_id
1 'polypeptide(L)'
;MYKNTLKKKGHWGLLLVLMSLILCFSCKDDDGATEYDPSKPVNYERFSPEKGGSTTQLVITGSNFGNDTTLVKVKIGNRMAKVVGVSPTKIYAVVRARSVDESGETPISVTIGENEPYTFEQKFNYELTQMVSTLAGSGAEGQEDSDAPTKATFKDVAYLLIDNDGTIYILEENNSLRKLEASGKVSTVFASTGYRKRAIDFSITGDTMLMARDDNMENPAVHYMLRDDAFGRPRTYMRGVTDQCNTVSVNPIDGYVFWNKFGDGTMYYCPPSNPNAYKKVNGIHSDNSFETYSCWSKDGRTFARIIRNKHIIYKRTYDPVKHEFVGDETLWAGKYEKAEFANGIGEEARFTQPCQGVFDEDGNLYVSDRDNNCIRKITPDGNVTIYAGNRSEGLVNGLPLKSSFRRPEGLTRSKDGVIYVADHDNHVIRKIVVE
;
A
#
# COMPACT_ATOMS: atom_id res chain seq x y z
N MET A 1 -7.23 -47.57 54.82
CA MET A 1 -6.30 -48.68 54.61
C MET A 1 -5.66 -48.60 53.27
N TYR A 2 -4.34 -48.68 53.29
CA TYR A 2 -3.32 -48.85 52.24
C TYR A 2 -3.05 -47.67 51.30
N LYS A 3 -1.97 -47.03 51.65
CA LYS A 3 -1.00 -46.32 50.82
C LYS A 3 -0.45 -47.24 49.73
N ASN A 4 -0.19 -46.75 48.52
CA ASN A 4 1.07 -47.04 47.86
C ASN A 4 1.44 -45.92 46.89
N THR A 5 2.57 -45.38 47.14
CA THR A 5 3.46 -44.52 46.37
C THR A 5 4.06 -45.25 45.20
N LEU A 6 4.14 -44.64 44.00
CA LEU A 6 5.21 -44.91 43.06
C LEU A 6 5.47 -43.73 42.10
N LYS A 7 6.62 -43.15 42.35
CA LYS A 7 7.67 -42.58 41.48
C LYS A 7 7.29 -41.83 40.20
N LYS A 8 7.60 -40.56 40.27
CA LYS A 8 7.95 -39.65 39.17
C LYS A 8 9.02 -40.25 38.24
N LYS A 9 8.79 -40.26 36.94
CA LYS A 9 9.83 -40.11 35.92
C LYS A 9 9.49 -38.89 35.07
N GLY A 10 10.27 -37.86 35.25
CA GLY A 10 10.21 -36.67 34.42
C GLY A 10 10.81 -36.95 33.04
N HIS A 11 10.11 -36.57 32.03
CA HIS A 11 10.69 -36.33 30.71
C HIS A 11 10.70 -34.82 30.51
N TRP A 12 11.87 -34.28 30.62
CA TRP A 12 12.15 -32.92 30.19
C TRP A 12 12.17 -32.92 28.66
N GLY A 13 11.09 -32.40 28.06
CA GLY A 13 11.07 -32.00 26.67
C GLY A 13 11.86 -30.69 26.56
N LEU A 14 12.98 -30.79 25.88
CA LEU A 14 13.89 -29.69 25.55
C LEU A 14 13.18 -28.72 24.64
N LEU A 15 12.69 -27.59 25.17
CA LEU A 15 12.25 -26.45 24.42
C LEU A 15 13.50 -25.76 23.88
N LEU A 16 13.86 -26.02 22.64
CA LEU A 16 14.87 -25.26 21.90
C LEU A 16 14.30 -23.90 21.54
N VAL A 17 14.43 -22.96 22.49
CA VAL A 17 14.38 -21.54 22.18
C VAL A 17 15.66 -21.25 21.39
N LEU A 18 15.54 -21.03 20.10
CA LEU A 18 16.59 -20.43 19.29
C LEU A 18 16.73 -18.97 19.69
N MET A 19 17.38 -18.73 20.78
CA MET A 19 17.95 -17.47 21.15
C MET A 19 19.12 -17.26 20.20
N SER A 20 18.96 -16.41 19.18
CA SER A 20 20.07 -15.95 18.38
C SER A 20 21.09 -15.29 19.31
N LEU A 21 22.11 -16.07 19.65
CA LEU A 21 23.29 -15.59 20.32
C LEU A 21 23.92 -14.53 19.39
N ILE A 22 23.72 -13.27 19.75
CA ILE A 22 24.68 -12.22 19.40
C ILE A 22 25.97 -12.64 20.12
N LEU A 23 26.82 -13.37 19.43
CA LEU A 23 28.19 -13.56 19.80
C LEU A 23 28.86 -12.19 19.74
N CYS A 24 28.81 -11.46 20.85
CA CYS A 24 29.81 -10.48 21.12
C CYS A 24 31.15 -11.21 21.21
N PHE A 25 31.81 -11.39 20.07
CA PHE A 25 33.24 -11.59 20.08
C PHE A 25 33.85 -10.28 20.62
N SER A 26 34.02 -10.23 21.92
CA SER A 26 35.00 -9.35 22.54
C SER A 26 36.37 -9.90 22.15
N CYS A 27 36.84 -9.64 20.93
CA CYS A 27 38.25 -9.52 20.70
C CYS A 27 38.69 -8.28 21.49
N LYS A 28 39.37 -8.51 22.57
CA LYS A 28 40.35 -7.56 23.10
C LYS A 28 41.45 -7.47 22.05
N ASP A 29 41.24 -6.73 20.99
CA ASP A 29 42.32 -6.03 20.32
C ASP A 29 42.56 -4.78 21.16
N ASP A 30 43.66 -4.80 21.84
CA ASP A 30 44.19 -3.70 22.67
C ASP A 30 44.78 -2.63 21.75
N ASP A 31 43.97 -2.18 20.79
CA ASP A 31 44.21 -0.98 20.02
C ASP A 31 43.49 0.14 20.74
N GLY A 32 44.27 0.90 21.51
CA GLY A 32 43.78 2.09 22.17
C GLY A 32 42.90 2.89 21.23
N ALA A 33 41.69 3.22 21.69
CA ALA A 33 40.66 3.91 20.91
C ALA A 33 41.29 5.13 20.23
N THR A 34 41.75 4.96 19.00
CA THR A 34 42.36 6.03 18.25
C THR A 34 41.26 6.89 17.68
N GLU A 35 41.14 8.09 18.25
CA GLU A 35 40.36 9.17 17.66
C GLU A 35 40.91 9.46 16.25
N TYR A 36 40.06 10.07 15.41
CA TYR A 36 40.50 10.58 14.14
C TYR A 36 41.69 11.56 14.34
N ASP A 37 42.82 11.30 13.69
CA ASP A 37 44.01 12.13 13.76
C ASP A 37 44.11 12.98 12.48
N PRO A 38 43.81 14.30 12.54
CA PRO A 38 43.85 15.17 11.37
C PRO A 38 45.23 15.40 10.81
N SER A 39 46.30 15.04 11.55
CA SER A 39 47.68 15.13 11.07
C SER A 39 48.12 13.95 10.21
N LYS A 40 47.32 12.87 10.17
CA LYS A 40 47.61 11.68 9.39
C LYS A 40 46.65 11.57 8.20
N PRO A 41 47.11 11.05 7.06
CA PRO A 41 46.26 10.83 5.93
C PRO A 41 45.18 9.76 6.24
N VAL A 42 43.97 9.99 5.76
CA VAL A 42 42.93 8.96 5.73
C VAL A 42 43.18 8.08 4.52
N ASN A 43 43.20 6.77 4.73
CA ASN A 43 43.32 5.79 3.63
C ASN A 43 42.01 5.08 3.43
N TYR A 44 41.54 5.02 2.18
CA TYR A 44 40.34 4.32 1.77
C TYR A 44 40.73 3.13 0.87
N GLU A 45 40.34 1.92 1.23
CA GLU A 45 40.73 0.70 0.51
C GLU A 45 39.63 0.22 -0.42
N ARG A 46 38.46 -0.09 0.15
CA ARG A 46 37.32 -0.63 -0.60
C ARG A 46 36.03 -0.47 0.17
N PHE A 47 34.93 -0.75 -0.52
CA PHE A 47 33.63 -0.94 0.12
C PHE A 47 33.01 -2.29 -0.30
N SER A 48 32.09 -2.79 0.51
CA SER A 48 31.34 -4.03 0.26
C SER A 48 29.96 -3.93 0.94
N PRO A 49 28.89 -4.49 0.34
CA PRO A 49 28.83 -5.11 -0.99
C PRO A 49 28.91 -4.08 -2.13
N GLU A 50 29.19 -4.55 -3.34
CA GLU A 50 29.32 -3.70 -4.55
C GLU A 50 27.95 -3.36 -5.17
N LYS A 51 26.89 -4.03 -4.73
CA LYS A 51 25.53 -3.84 -5.24
C LYS A 51 24.48 -4.07 -4.16
N GLY A 52 23.31 -3.46 -4.34
CA GLY A 52 22.16 -3.62 -3.48
C GLY A 52 21.20 -2.44 -3.57
N GLY A 53 20.06 -2.54 -2.93
CA GLY A 53 19.02 -1.51 -2.88
C GLY A 53 19.00 -0.74 -1.56
N SER A 54 17.86 -0.14 -1.26
CA SER A 54 17.59 0.50 0.03
C SER A 54 17.79 -0.50 1.17
N THR A 55 18.25 0.00 2.33
CA THR A 55 18.60 -0.80 3.52
C THR A 55 19.87 -1.67 3.40
N THR A 56 20.56 -1.72 2.26
CA THR A 56 21.84 -2.41 2.14
C THR A 56 22.84 -1.83 3.14
N GLN A 57 23.45 -2.71 3.93
CA GLN A 57 24.51 -2.34 4.86
C GLN A 57 25.86 -2.33 4.12
N LEU A 58 26.45 -1.17 4.00
CA LEU A 58 27.75 -0.94 3.39
C LEU A 58 28.84 -0.90 4.46
N VAL A 59 29.90 -1.62 4.23
CA VAL A 59 31.13 -1.54 5.03
C VAL A 59 32.23 -0.94 4.17
N ILE A 60 32.80 0.18 4.58
CA ILE A 60 33.96 0.81 3.96
C ILE A 60 35.16 0.51 4.82
N THR A 61 36.24 -0.01 4.24
CA THR A 61 37.46 -0.37 4.91
C THR A 61 38.60 0.60 4.55
N GLY A 62 39.48 0.83 5.51
CA GLY A 62 40.62 1.73 5.37
C GLY A 62 41.33 1.98 6.70
N SER A 63 41.85 3.20 6.90
CA SER A 63 42.49 3.57 8.16
C SER A 63 42.30 5.05 8.48
N ASN A 64 42.50 5.38 9.76
CA ASN A 64 42.34 6.72 10.33
C ASN A 64 40.91 7.30 10.20
N PHE A 65 39.88 6.46 10.37
CA PHE A 65 38.49 6.89 10.35
C PHE A 65 38.01 7.43 11.70
N GLY A 66 38.71 7.13 12.79
CA GLY A 66 38.29 7.46 14.15
C GLY A 66 37.12 6.60 14.64
N ASN A 67 36.39 7.10 15.63
CA ASN A 67 35.28 6.42 16.27
C ASN A 67 34.01 7.28 16.38
N ASP A 68 34.03 8.50 15.88
CA ASP A 68 32.94 9.46 15.93
C ASP A 68 32.14 9.47 14.61
N THR A 69 30.92 8.96 14.68
CA THR A 69 30.00 8.91 13.51
C THR A 69 29.59 10.30 13.02
N THR A 70 29.69 11.33 13.84
CA THR A 70 29.29 12.71 13.46
C THR A 70 30.29 13.36 12.51
N LEU A 71 31.55 12.92 12.52
CA LEU A 71 32.58 13.38 11.62
C LEU A 71 32.53 12.71 10.24
N VAL A 72 31.81 11.59 10.09
CA VAL A 72 31.81 10.80 8.88
C VAL A 72 30.56 11.04 8.06
N LYS A 73 30.74 11.42 6.80
CA LYS A 73 29.67 11.56 5.81
C LYS A 73 29.92 10.59 4.67
N VAL A 74 28.94 9.74 4.39
CA VAL A 74 28.96 8.82 3.23
C VAL A 74 27.87 9.26 2.27
N LYS A 75 28.23 9.53 1.02
CA LYS A 75 27.31 9.92 -0.04
C LYS A 75 27.34 8.87 -1.14
N ILE A 76 26.16 8.42 -1.56
CA ILE A 76 25.99 7.46 -2.64
C ILE A 76 25.19 8.17 -3.74
N GLY A 77 25.83 8.50 -4.86
CA GLY A 77 25.27 9.41 -5.85
C GLY A 77 24.92 10.76 -5.24
N ASN A 78 23.65 11.15 -5.29
CA ASN A 78 23.15 12.42 -4.75
C ASN A 78 22.66 12.33 -3.29
N ARG A 79 22.61 11.15 -2.68
CA ARG A 79 21.98 10.94 -1.37
C ARG A 79 22.97 10.57 -0.29
N MET A 80 22.76 11.12 0.91
CA MET A 80 23.52 10.77 2.10
C MET A 80 23.05 9.41 2.63
N ALA A 81 23.99 8.47 2.80
CA ALA A 81 23.76 7.23 3.53
C ALA A 81 23.65 7.52 5.04
N LYS A 82 23.01 6.63 5.78
CA LYS A 82 22.96 6.71 7.23
C LYS A 82 24.19 5.99 7.80
N VAL A 83 25.17 6.75 8.31
CA VAL A 83 26.28 6.16 9.07
C VAL A 83 25.74 5.63 10.39
N VAL A 84 25.96 4.33 10.67
CA VAL A 84 25.46 3.64 11.86
C VAL A 84 26.57 3.17 12.80
N GLY A 85 27.82 3.25 12.35
CA GLY A 85 29.00 2.94 13.17
C GLY A 85 30.28 3.32 12.47
N VAL A 86 31.32 3.64 13.26
CA VAL A 86 32.67 3.92 12.80
C VAL A 86 33.67 3.30 13.77
N SER A 87 34.73 2.73 13.24
CA SER A 87 35.91 2.30 13.95
C SER A 87 37.16 2.83 13.22
N PRO A 88 38.38 2.79 13.80
CA PRO A 88 39.55 3.28 13.13
C PRO A 88 39.80 2.74 11.72
N THR A 89 39.25 1.57 11.41
CA THR A 89 39.47 0.87 10.13
C THR A 89 38.18 0.56 9.33
N LYS A 90 36.99 0.86 9.89
CA LYS A 90 35.71 0.55 9.21
C LYS A 90 34.68 1.62 9.45
N ILE A 91 33.93 1.94 8.38
CA ILE A 91 32.70 2.72 8.42
C ILE A 91 31.54 1.81 8.05
N TYR A 92 30.47 1.84 8.84
CA TYR A 92 29.23 1.12 8.60
C TYR A 92 28.16 2.13 8.20
N ALA A 93 27.63 1.99 7.00
CA ALA A 93 26.61 2.88 6.47
C ALA A 93 25.45 2.10 5.89
N VAL A 94 24.24 2.65 5.97
CA VAL A 94 23.02 2.07 5.39
C VAL A 94 22.61 2.90 4.19
N VAL A 95 22.48 2.24 3.05
CA VAL A 95 22.00 2.84 1.81
C VAL A 95 20.56 3.30 1.98
N ARG A 96 20.25 4.54 1.56
CA ARG A 96 18.88 5.07 1.59
C ARG A 96 18.15 4.84 0.28
N ALA A 97 16.82 4.77 0.36
CA ALA A 97 15.94 4.68 -0.78
C ALA A 97 16.19 5.78 -1.82
N ARG A 98 16.02 5.43 -3.09
CA ARG A 98 16.21 6.28 -4.25
C ARG A 98 14.98 6.26 -5.15
N SER A 99 14.85 7.24 -6.03
CA SER A 99 13.86 7.24 -7.10
C SER A 99 14.28 6.29 -8.23
N VAL A 100 13.30 5.90 -9.05
CA VAL A 100 13.50 4.98 -10.18
C VAL A 100 14.58 5.47 -11.15
N ASP A 101 14.71 6.79 -11.30
CA ASP A 101 15.68 7.43 -12.20
C ASP A 101 17.14 7.35 -11.68
N GLU A 102 17.36 6.88 -10.46
CA GLU A 102 18.67 6.84 -9.81
C GLU A 102 19.24 5.41 -9.69
N SER A 103 18.70 4.43 -10.43
CA SER A 103 19.21 3.06 -10.47
C SER A 103 20.52 2.92 -11.24
N GLY A 104 21.23 1.83 -10.97
CA GLY A 104 22.45 1.48 -11.70
C GLY A 104 23.75 1.99 -11.05
N GLU A 105 24.81 2.12 -11.83
CA GLU A 105 26.14 2.50 -11.36
C GLU A 105 26.19 3.89 -10.75
N THR A 106 26.61 3.96 -9.50
CA THR A 106 26.53 5.13 -8.66
C THR A 106 27.83 5.34 -7.90
N PRO A 107 28.44 6.55 -7.91
CA PRO A 107 29.66 6.83 -7.16
C PRO A 107 29.39 6.82 -5.66
N ILE A 108 30.35 6.31 -4.89
CA ILE A 108 30.42 6.48 -3.43
C ILE A 108 31.49 7.47 -3.10
N SER A 109 31.15 8.48 -2.29
CA SER A 109 32.11 9.41 -1.72
C SER A 109 32.03 9.43 -0.21
N VAL A 110 33.18 9.60 0.44
CA VAL A 110 33.32 9.64 1.89
C VAL A 110 34.08 10.91 2.29
N THR A 111 33.56 11.59 3.29
CA THR A 111 34.18 12.75 3.91
C THR A 111 34.39 12.48 5.40
N ILE A 112 35.54 12.75 5.94
CA ILE A 112 35.85 12.65 7.38
C ILE A 112 36.34 14.01 7.87
N GLY A 113 35.67 14.56 8.86
CA GLY A 113 35.94 15.89 9.39
C GLY A 113 35.83 16.97 8.32
N GLU A 114 36.88 17.76 8.16
CA GLU A 114 36.97 18.87 7.19
C GLU A 114 37.72 18.48 5.90
N ASN A 115 38.07 17.20 5.72
CA ASN A 115 38.79 16.75 4.52
C ASN A 115 37.91 16.89 3.26
N GLU A 116 38.57 17.00 2.11
CA GLU A 116 37.91 16.90 0.83
C GLU A 116 37.27 15.50 0.64
N PRO A 117 36.14 15.41 -0.04
CA PRO A 117 35.48 14.12 -0.28
C PRO A 117 36.33 13.19 -1.13
N TYR A 118 36.67 12.03 -0.61
CA TYR A 118 37.25 10.95 -1.39
C TYR A 118 36.13 10.20 -2.14
N THR A 119 36.31 9.99 -3.45
CA THR A 119 35.38 9.22 -4.30
C THR A 119 36.06 7.94 -4.76
N PHE A 120 35.42 6.80 -4.53
CA PHE A 120 35.93 5.52 -5.01
C PHE A 120 35.85 5.44 -6.53
N GLU A 121 36.87 4.88 -7.18
CA GLU A 121 36.84 4.56 -8.62
C GLU A 121 35.78 3.49 -8.91
N GLN A 122 35.67 2.49 -8.05
CA GLN A 122 34.64 1.50 -8.06
C GLN A 122 33.27 2.12 -7.76
N LYS A 123 32.27 1.81 -8.56
CA LYS A 123 30.92 2.29 -8.38
C LYS A 123 30.05 1.24 -7.69
N PHE A 124 29.11 1.73 -6.89
CA PHE A 124 28.07 0.90 -6.31
C PHE A 124 26.92 0.74 -7.31
N ASN A 125 26.53 -0.50 -7.62
CA ASN A 125 25.37 -0.78 -8.46
C ASN A 125 24.10 -0.76 -7.62
N TYR A 126 23.35 0.35 -7.71
CA TYR A 126 22.09 0.49 -6.98
C TYR A 126 20.98 -0.31 -7.69
N GLU A 127 20.50 -1.35 -7.02
CA GLU A 127 19.42 -2.21 -7.48
C GLU A 127 18.10 -1.75 -6.86
N LEU A 128 17.15 -1.34 -7.72
CA LEU A 128 15.80 -1.03 -7.28
C LEU A 128 15.13 -2.29 -6.78
N THR A 129 14.57 -2.19 -5.59
CA THR A 129 13.87 -3.29 -4.94
C THR A 129 12.48 -2.83 -4.54
N GLN A 130 11.49 -3.62 -4.89
CA GLN A 130 10.13 -3.37 -4.42
C GLN A 130 10.02 -3.76 -2.94
N MET A 131 9.46 -2.87 -2.12
CA MET A 131 9.34 -3.07 -0.68
C MET A 131 7.92 -2.78 -0.20
N VAL A 132 7.50 -3.56 0.79
CA VAL A 132 6.28 -3.33 1.56
C VAL A 132 6.64 -2.84 2.94
N SER A 133 6.04 -1.73 3.36
CA SER A 133 6.24 -1.16 4.70
C SER A 133 4.94 -0.64 5.30
N THR A 134 4.91 -0.48 6.63
CA THR A 134 3.80 0.18 7.33
C THR A 134 3.99 1.68 7.25
N LEU A 135 2.98 2.40 6.73
CA LEU A 135 3.00 3.85 6.59
C LEU A 135 2.35 4.54 7.79
N ALA A 136 1.17 4.06 8.21
CA ALA A 136 0.42 4.64 9.32
C ALA A 136 -0.36 3.55 10.08
N GLY A 137 -0.69 3.84 11.32
CA GLY A 137 -1.38 2.95 12.25
C GLY A 137 -0.43 2.29 13.22
N SER A 138 -0.86 2.17 14.47
CA SER A 138 -0.12 1.48 15.54
C SER A 138 -0.33 -0.04 15.55
N GLY A 139 -1.29 -0.53 14.77
CA GLY A 139 -1.77 -1.91 14.82
C GLY A 139 -2.87 -2.16 15.88
N ALA A 140 -3.14 -1.20 16.74
CA ALA A 140 -4.26 -1.28 17.66
C ALA A 140 -5.55 -0.78 17.00
N GLU A 141 -6.66 -1.46 17.27
CA GLU A 141 -8.00 -1.00 16.88
C GLU A 141 -8.36 0.28 17.64
N GLY A 142 -8.84 1.31 16.95
CA GLY A 142 -9.24 2.58 17.55
C GLY A 142 -9.46 3.68 16.50
N GLN A 143 -9.68 4.91 16.97
CA GLN A 143 -9.95 6.07 16.11
C GLN A 143 -9.19 7.32 16.56
N GLU A 144 -8.00 7.15 17.11
CA GLU A 144 -7.20 8.27 17.59
C GLU A 144 -6.42 8.94 16.47
N ASP A 145 -6.54 10.26 16.40
CA ASP A 145 -5.74 11.12 15.55
C ASP A 145 -4.31 11.28 16.10
N SER A 146 -3.35 11.53 15.22
CA SER A 146 -1.96 11.74 15.66
C SER A 146 -1.14 12.49 14.62
N ASP A 147 -0.23 13.35 15.08
CA ASP A 147 0.78 13.98 14.23
C ASP A 147 1.91 13.00 13.84
N ALA A 148 2.03 11.86 14.54
CA ALA A 148 2.94 10.79 14.18
C ALA A 148 2.14 9.63 13.57
N PRO A 149 2.31 9.30 12.28
CA PRO A 149 1.42 8.37 11.57
C PRO A 149 1.35 6.98 12.21
N THR A 150 2.45 6.47 12.74
CA THR A 150 2.52 5.15 13.39
C THR A 150 1.92 5.10 14.80
N LYS A 151 1.47 6.22 15.35
CA LYS A 151 0.76 6.29 16.64
C LYS A 151 -0.75 6.41 16.49
N ALA A 152 -1.23 6.79 15.31
CA ALA A 152 -2.66 6.80 15.05
C ALA A 152 -3.26 5.40 15.18
N THR A 153 -4.53 5.31 15.54
CA THR A 153 -5.27 4.05 15.54
C THR A 153 -6.37 4.08 14.50
N PHE A 154 -6.66 2.95 13.89
CA PHE A 154 -7.70 2.81 12.87
C PHE A 154 -8.67 1.68 13.23
N LYS A 155 -9.88 1.78 12.68
CA LYS A 155 -10.92 0.77 12.80
C LYS A 155 -11.67 0.59 11.49
N ASP A 156 -11.85 -0.65 11.05
CA ASP A 156 -12.60 -0.99 9.82
C ASP A 156 -12.11 -0.24 8.56
N VAL A 157 -10.78 -0.15 8.36
CA VAL A 157 -10.19 0.52 7.19
C VAL A 157 -10.51 -0.23 5.91
N ALA A 158 -11.47 0.26 5.12
CA ALA A 158 -12.06 -0.49 4.00
C ALA A 158 -11.76 0.10 2.62
N TYR A 159 -11.57 1.41 2.49
CA TYR A 159 -11.37 2.05 1.20
C TYR A 159 -10.34 3.18 1.29
N LEU A 160 -9.53 3.33 0.25
CA LEU A 160 -8.53 4.39 0.15
C LEU A 160 -8.73 5.22 -1.10
N LEU A 161 -8.46 6.52 -0.99
CA LEU A 161 -8.43 7.45 -2.10
C LEU A 161 -7.30 8.45 -1.87
N ILE A 162 -6.43 8.68 -2.87
CA ILE A 162 -5.36 9.67 -2.79
C ILE A 162 -5.68 10.87 -3.66
N ASP A 163 -5.42 12.09 -3.17
CA ASP A 163 -5.55 13.30 -3.96
C ASP A 163 -4.24 13.69 -4.67
N ASN A 164 -4.31 14.79 -5.42
CA ASN A 164 -3.17 15.28 -6.18
C ASN A 164 -2.02 15.81 -5.31
N ASP A 165 -2.31 16.15 -4.07
CA ASP A 165 -1.35 16.69 -3.10
C ASP A 165 -0.71 15.58 -2.26
N GLY A 166 -1.08 14.32 -2.51
CA GLY A 166 -0.58 13.16 -1.80
C GLY A 166 -1.29 12.87 -0.48
N THR A 167 -2.39 13.57 -0.17
CA THR A 167 -3.22 13.25 0.99
C THR A 167 -4.03 11.99 0.72
N ILE A 168 -3.93 11.00 1.60
CA ILE A 168 -4.69 9.76 1.52
C ILE A 168 -5.93 9.87 2.40
N TYR A 169 -7.10 9.76 1.78
CA TYR A 169 -8.37 9.65 2.47
C TYR A 169 -8.65 8.17 2.77
N ILE A 170 -8.97 7.91 4.03
CA ILE A 170 -9.13 6.57 4.59
C ILE A 170 -10.58 6.43 5.03
N LEU A 171 -11.33 5.60 4.34
CA LEU A 171 -12.72 5.33 4.70
C LEU A 171 -12.77 4.18 5.70
N GLU A 172 -13.22 4.48 6.91
CA GLU A 172 -13.55 3.51 7.94
C GLU A 172 -15.04 3.19 7.85
N GLU A 173 -15.38 2.01 7.36
CA GLU A 173 -16.68 1.63 6.82
C GLU A 173 -17.87 2.05 7.70
N ASN A 174 -17.82 1.73 9.00
CA ASN A 174 -18.90 1.98 9.95
C ASN A 174 -18.68 3.23 10.82
N ASN A 175 -17.57 3.93 10.65
CA ASN A 175 -17.12 4.92 11.62
C ASN A 175 -16.90 6.31 10.99
N SER A 176 -15.80 6.51 10.27
CA SER A 176 -15.35 7.85 9.91
C SER A 176 -14.73 7.91 8.52
N LEU A 177 -14.57 9.12 8.01
CA LEU A 177 -13.60 9.45 6.98
C LEU A 177 -12.42 10.10 7.67
N ARG A 178 -11.24 9.52 7.50
CA ARG A 178 -9.97 10.03 8.01
C ARG A 178 -9.09 10.49 6.85
N LYS A 179 -8.07 11.28 7.15
CA LYS A 179 -7.03 11.62 6.18
C LYS A 179 -5.64 11.44 6.78
N LEU A 180 -4.71 11.02 5.94
CA LEU A 180 -3.28 10.98 6.20
C LEU A 180 -2.60 11.97 5.26
N GLU A 181 -2.08 13.06 5.80
CA GLU A 181 -1.38 14.08 5.04
C GLU A 181 0.06 13.65 4.70
N ALA A 182 0.66 14.25 3.69
CA ALA A 182 2.06 14.01 3.33
C ALA A 182 3.04 14.32 4.48
N SER A 183 2.66 15.19 5.42
CA SER A 183 3.39 15.47 6.67
C SER A 183 3.46 14.27 7.62
N GLY A 184 2.61 13.27 7.43
CA GLY A 184 2.41 12.12 8.31
C GLY A 184 1.28 12.33 9.34
N LYS A 185 0.64 13.48 9.36
CA LYS A 185 -0.49 13.74 10.25
C LYS A 185 -1.72 12.94 9.84
N VAL A 186 -2.28 12.20 10.79
CA VAL A 186 -3.59 11.53 10.67
C VAL A 186 -4.63 12.35 11.41
N SER A 187 -5.73 12.66 10.76
CA SER A 187 -6.85 13.41 11.36
C SER A 187 -8.20 12.93 10.85
N THR A 188 -9.23 13.11 11.66
CA THR A 188 -10.61 12.81 11.34
C THR A 188 -11.20 13.95 10.49
N VAL A 189 -11.73 13.64 9.32
CA VAL A 189 -12.46 14.57 8.45
C VAL A 189 -13.89 14.73 8.95
N PHE A 190 -14.59 13.62 9.12
CA PHE A 190 -15.86 13.57 9.85
C PHE A 190 -16.07 12.18 10.47
N ALA A 191 -16.75 12.15 11.59
CA ALA A 191 -17.23 10.93 12.22
C ALA A 191 -18.74 10.82 12.04
N SER A 192 -19.24 9.66 11.66
CA SER A 192 -20.67 9.39 11.56
C SER A 192 -20.92 7.92 11.82
N THR A 193 -21.61 7.64 12.89
CA THR A 193 -22.20 6.34 13.18
C THR A 193 -23.62 6.32 12.65
N GLY A 194 -24.09 5.20 12.16
CA GLY A 194 -25.51 5.03 11.76
C GLY A 194 -25.73 4.74 10.28
N TYR A 195 -24.66 4.79 9.45
CA TYR A 195 -24.71 4.26 8.09
C TYR A 195 -23.35 3.75 7.64
N ARG A 196 -23.39 2.76 6.78
CA ARG A 196 -22.22 2.08 6.24
C ARG A 196 -21.70 2.83 5.01
N LYS A 197 -20.45 3.24 5.03
CA LYS A 197 -19.76 3.91 3.93
C LYS A 197 -18.98 2.86 3.14
N ARG A 198 -19.02 2.88 1.81
CA ARG A 198 -18.47 1.77 1.00
C ARG A 198 -17.36 2.19 0.05
N ALA A 199 -17.52 3.29 -0.64
CA ALA A 199 -16.55 3.76 -1.63
C ALA A 199 -16.55 5.28 -1.68
N ILE A 200 -15.42 5.86 -2.06
CA ILE A 200 -15.24 7.30 -2.31
C ILE A 200 -14.48 7.49 -3.63
N ASP A 201 -14.81 8.56 -4.35
CA ASP A 201 -14.05 8.98 -5.52
C ASP A 201 -14.12 10.48 -5.72
N PHE A 202 -13.16 11.06 -6.43
CA PHE A 202 -13.12 12.49 -6.71
C PHE A 202 -13.77 12.83 -8.05
N SER A 203 -14.39 14.01 -8.13
CA SER A 203 -14.61 14.69 -9.40
C SER A 203 -13.27 14.91 -10.12
N ILE A 204 -13.30 15.11 -11.45
CA ILE A 204 -12.07 15.36 -12.24
C ILE A 204 -11.28 16.55 -11.68
N THR A 205 -11.97 17.58 -11.23
CA THR A 205 -11.36 18.80 -10.66
C THR A 205 -10.81 18.56 -9.25
N GLY A 206 -11.22 17.48 -8.58
CA GLY A 206 -10.85 17.17 -7.21
C GLY A 206 -11.51 18.07 -6.16
N ASP A 207 -12.43 18.96 -6.55
CA ASP A 207 -13.14 19.86 -5.65
C ASP A 207 -14.33 19.20 -4.93
N THR A 208 -14.79 18.09 -5.48
CA THR A 208 -15.91 17.31 -4.95
C THR A 208 -15.46 15.87 -4.73
N MET A 209 -15.78 15.33 -3.57
CA MET A 209 -15.66 13.91 -3.24
C MET A 209 -17.05 13.29 -3.22
N LEU A 210 -17.25 12.21 -3.96
CA LEU A 210 -18.45 11.38 -3.94
C LEU A 210 -18.28 10.22 -2.97
N MET A 211 -19.36 9.78 -2.34
CA MET A 211 -19.34 8.67 -1.37
C MET A 211 -20.56 7.77 -1.55
N ALA A 212 -20.31 6.49 -1.75
CA ALA A 212 -21.34 5.46 -1.74
C ALA A 212 -21.74 5.10 -0.32
N ARG A 213 -23.03 4.84 -0.12
CA ARG A 213 -23.65 4.49 1.14
C ARG A 213 -24.44 3.19 1.01
N ASP A 214 -24.23 2.29 1.93
CA ASP A 214 -24.85 0.96 1.98
C ASP A 214 -25.57 0.78 3.30
N ASP A 215 -26.81 1.27 3.36
CA ASP A 215 -27.70 1.04 4.49
C ASP A 215 -29.16 0.94 4.00
N ASN A 216 -30.03 0.43 4.87
CA ASN A 216 -31.44 0.24 4.61
C ASN A 216 -32.28 1.52 4.80
N MET A 217 -31.66 2.68 4.86
CA MET A 217 -32.37 3.94 5.05
C MET A 217 -32.88 4.47 3.70
N GLU A 218 -34.08 5.01 3.69
CA GLU A 218 -34.67 5.68 2.52
C GLU A 218 -33.78 6.82 2.05
N ASN A 219 -33.10 6.63 0.91
CA ASN A 219 -32.40 7.66 0.13
C ASN A 219 -31.61 8.77 0.88
N PRO A 220 -30.46 9.15 0.40
CA PRO A 220 -29.79 8.84 -0.86
C PRO A 220 -28.63 7.84 -0.73
N ALA A 221 -28.40 7.03 -1.77
CA ALA A 221 -27.30 6.06 -1.80
C ALA A 221 -25.92 6.72 -2.14
N VAL A 222 -25.92 7.88 -2.76
CA VAL A 222 -24.70 8.64 -3.09
C VAL A 222 -24.75 10.02 -2.47
N HIS A 223 -23.68 10.36 -1.75
CA HIS A 223 -23.44 11.66 -1.16
C HIS A 223 -22.32 12.38 -1.90
N TYR A 224 -22.22 13.69 -1.74
CA TYR A 224 -21.06 14.49 -2.12
C TYR A 224 -20.59 15.38 -0.98
N MET A 225 -19.33 15.71 -1.01
CA MET A 225 -18.64 16.58 -0.06
C MET A 225 -17.74 17.53 -0.83
N LEU A 226 -17.61 18.75 -0.36
CA LEU A 226 -16.84 19.80 -1.05
C LEU A 226 -15.47 20.01 -0.38
N ARG A 227 -14.47 20.28 -1.19
CA ARG A 227 -13.12 20.63 -0.72
C ARG A 227 -13.12 21.93 0.10
N ASP A 228 -13.96 22.89 -0.25
CA ASP A 228 -14.08 24.18 0.45
C ASP A 228 -14.47 24.05 1.92
N ASP A 229 -15.18 22.98 2.29
CA ASP A 229 -15.46 22.63 3.69
C ASP A 229 -14.65 21.43 4.19
N ALA A 230 -13.48 21.23 3.59
CA ALA A 230 -12.54 20.13 3.89
C ALA A 230 -13.19 18.74 3.84
N PHE A 231 -14.22 18.56 3.01
CA PHE A 231 -15.01 17.33 2.89
C PHE A 231 -15.77 16.92 4.17
N GLY A 232 -15.91 17.85 5.13
CA GLY A 232 -16.50 17.59 6.44
C GLY A 232 -18.03 17.44 6.47
N ARG A 233 -18.72 17.72 5.36
CA ARG A 233 -20.19 17.74 5.33
C ARG A 233 -20.77 16.93 4.17
N PRO A 234 -21.15 15.68 4.42
CA PRO A 234 -21.88 14.86 3.42
C PRO A 234 -23.24 15.51 3.07
N ARG A 235 -23.49 15.68 1.77
CA ARG A 235 -24.73 16.20 1.19
C ARG A 235 -25.28 15.19 0.20
N THR A 236 -26.59 15.22 0.00
CA THR A 236 -27.26 14.34 -0.99
C THR A 236 -26.82 14.71 -2.41
N TYR A 237 -26.24 13.73 -3.14
CA TYR A 237 -25.86 13.91 -4.54
C TYR A 237 -27.09 13.78 -5.47
N MET A 238 -27.90 12.75 -5.25
CA MET A 238 -29.13 12.51 -6.02
C MET A 238 -30.18 11.85 -5.14
N ARG A 239 -31.45 11.91 -5.57
CA ARG A 239 -32.56 11.28 -4.86
C ARG A 239 -33.27 10.24 -5.73
N GLY A 240 -33.81 9.21 -5.13
CA GLY A 240 -34.82 8.34 -5.73
C GLY A 240 -34.31 7.16 -6.59
N VAL A 241 -33.01 6.86 -6.61
CA VAL A 241 -32.50 5.86 -7.56
C VAL A 241 -32.20 4.50 -6.92
N THR A 242 -31.59 4.48 -5.76
CA THR A 242 -31.22 3.23 -5.08
C THR A 242 -31.17 3.41 -3.57
N ASP A 243 -31.52 2.37 -2.85
CA ASP A 243 -31.54 2.36 -1.39
C ASP A 243 -30.17 1.99 -0.80
N GLN A 244 -29.36 1.23 -1.55
CA GLN A 244 -28.04 0.73 -1.14
C GLN A 244 -27.08 0.79 -2.31
N CYS A 245 -25.85 1.22 -2.03
CA CYS A 245 -24.81 1.39 -3.04
C CYS A 245 -23.46 0.97 -2.46
N ASN A 246 -22.76 0.04 -3.13
CA ASN A 246 -21.43 -0.41 -2.67
C ASN A 246 -20.30 0.33 -3.34
N THR A 247 -20.52 0.88 -4.52
CA THR A 247 -19.47 1.56 -5.29
C THR A 247 -19.95 2.89 -5.86
N VAL A 248 -19.06 3.84 -5.88
CA VAL A 248 -19.14 5.04 -6.70
C VAL A 248 -17.78 5.22 -7.37
N SER A 249 -17.78 5.53 -8.67
CA SER A 249 -16.55 5.83 -9.40
C SER A 249 -16.79 6.90 -10.45
N VAL A 250 -15.78 7.71 -10.72
CA VAL A 250 -15.81 8.81 -11.68
C VAL A 250 -14.88 8.48 -12.84
N ASN A 251 -15.39 8.58 -14.05
CA ASN A 251 -14.52 8.43 -15.22
C ASN A 251 -13.52 9.60 -15.25
N PRO A 252 -12.20 9.35 -15.31
CA PRO A 252 -11.19 10.39 -15.17
C PRO A 252 -11.08 11.35 -16.38
N ILE A 253 -11.77 11.06 -17.48
CA ILE A 253 -11.70 11.83 -18.72
C ILE A 253 -12.92 12.72 -18.90
N ASP A 254 -14.13 12.19 -18.76
CA ASP A 254 -15.38 12.90 -19.01
C ASP A 254 -16.16 13.27 -17.75
N GLY A 255 -15.74 12.76 -16.58
CA GLY A 255 -16.33 13.06 -15.28
C GLY A 255 -17.67 12.40 -15.02
N TYR A 256 -18.14 11.53 -15.90
CA TYR A 256 -19.36 10.79 -15.63
C TYR A 256 -19.23 9.97 -14.36
N VAL A 257 -20.29 9.99 -13.54
CA VAL A 257 -20.36 9.31 -12.26
C VAL A 257 -21.11 8.01 -12.42
N PHE A 258 -20.51 6.93 -11.93
CA PHE A 258 -21.06 5.58 -11.98
C PHE A 258 -21.29 5.05 -10.57
N TRP A 259 -22.40 4.35 -10.34
CA TRP A 259 -22.72 3.69 -9.07
C TRP A 259 -23.58 2.46 -9.31
N ASN A 260 -23.71 1.61 -8.30
CA ASN A 260 -24.53 0.40 -8.38
C ASN A 260 -25.72 0.45 -7.44
N LYS A 261 -26.70 -0.41 -7.75
CA LYS A 261 -27.71 -0.86 -6.80
C LYS A 261 -27.28 -2.22 -6.25
N PHE A 262 -27.15 -2.32 -4.93
CA PHE A 262 -26.67 -3.55 -4.28
C PHE A 262 -27.57 -4.77 -4.57
N GLY A 263 -28.87 -4.64 -4.48
CA GLY A 263 -29.79 -5.77 -4.51
C GLY A 263 -29.73 -6.65 -5.77
N ASP A 264 -29.44 -6.07 -6.94
CA ASP A 264 -29.39 -6.78 -8.22
C ASP A 264 -28.13 -6.49 -9.05
N GLY A 265 -27.19 -5.71 -8.51
CA GLY A 265 -25.95 -5.35 -9.20
C GLY A 265 -26.12 -4.40 -10.38
N THR A 266 -27.32 -3.87 -10.60
CA THR A 266 -27.58 -2.88 -11.67
C THR A 266 -26.65 -1.67 -11.50
N MET A 267 -26.01 -1.24 -12.58
CA MET A 267 -25.22 -0.02 -12.61
C MET A 267 -26.00 1.12 -13.24
N TYR A 268 -25.76 2.32 -12.71
CA TYR A 268 -26.27 3.58 -13.22
C TYR A 268 -25.12 4.56 -13.47
N TYR A 269 -25.38 5.55 -14.30
CA TYR A 269 -24.42 6.64 -14.56
C TYR A 269 -25.13 7.94 -14.88
N CYS A 270 -24.47 9.05 -14.63
CA CYS A 270 -24.97 10.40 -14.97
C CYS A 270 -23.85 11.33 -15.40
N PRO A 271 -24.15 12.39 -16.16
CA PRO A 271 -23.20 13.46 -16.42
C PRO A 271 -22.89 14.23 -15.14
N PRO A 272 -21.66 14.78 -14.97
CA PRO A 272 -21.26 15.51 -13.76
C PRO A 272 -22.12 16.77 -13.51
N SER A 273 -22.61 17.39 -14.57
CA SER A 273 -23.41 18.64 -14.50
C SER A 273 -24.85 18.43 -14.06
N ASN A 274 -25.39 17.20 -14.17
CA ASN A 274 -26.79 16.91 -13.84
C ASN A 274 -26.98 15.48 -13.29
N PRO A 275 -26.88 15.31 -11.97
CA PRO A 275 -27.09 13.99 -11.34
C PRO A 275 -28.47 13.37 -11.60
N ASN A 276 -29.50 14.21 -11.88
CA ASN A 276 -30.85 13.73 -12.13
C ASN A 276 -31.06 13.19 -13.57
N ALA A 277 -30.11 13.41 -14.48
CA ALA A 277 -30.11 12.86 -15.83
C ALA A 277 -29.47 11.47 -15.91
N TYR A 278 -29.61 10.68 -14.84
CA TYR A 278 -29.05 9.35 -14.79
C TYR A 278 -29.69 8.36 -15.74
N LYS A 279 -28.90 7.39 -16.16
CA LYS A 279 -29.32 6.29 -17.02
C LYS A 279 -28.85 4.94 -16.44
N LYS A 280 -29.57 3.89 -16.77
CA LYS A 280 -29.14 2.52 -16.49
C LYS A 280 -28.05 2.11 -17.47
N VAL A 281 -27.01 1.43 -16.99
CA VAL A 281 -26.02 0.77 -17.85
C VAL A 281 -26.61 -0.53 -18.37
N ASN A 282 -26.70 -0.66 -19.68
CA ASN A 282 -27.14 -1.90 -20.34
C ASN A 282 -25.94 -2.80 -20.64
N GLY A 283 -26.15 -4.11 -20.88
CA GLY A 283 -25.09 -5.06 -21.26
C GLY A 283 -24.10 -5.36 -20.15
N ILE A 284 -24.55 -5.33 -18.89
CA ILE A 284 -23.78 -5.80 -17.73
C ILE A 284 -24.42 -7.06 -17.15
N HIS A 285 -23.58 -7.91 -16.57
CA HIS A 285 -24.07 -9.04 -15.80
C HIS A 285 -24.68 -8.55 -14.48
N SER A 286 -25.82 -9.08 -14.14
CA SER A 286 -26.54 -8.79 -12.90
C SER A 286 -26.97 -10.08 -12.23
N ASP A 287 -26.89 -10.15 -10.93
CA ASP A 287 -27.35 -11.24 -10.10
C ASP A 287 -27.63 -10.70 -8.70
N ASN A 288 -28.38 -11.46 -7.93
CA ASN A 288 -28.79 -11.06 -6.58
C ASN A 288 -27.55 -10.79 -5.71
N SER A 289 -27.60 -9.66 -5.02
CA SER A 289 -26.62 -9.29 -3.98
C SER A 289 -25.19 -9.12 -4.47
N PHE A 290 -24.94 -8.55 -5.65
CA PHE A 290 -23.59 -8.22 -6.10
C PHE A 290 -22.94 -7.14 -5.20
N GLU A 291 -22.01 -7.54 -4.34
CA GLU A 291 -21.11 -6.63 -3.67
C GLU A 291 -20.04 -6.13 -4.65
N THR A 292 -20.23 -4.92 -5.15
CA THR A 292 -19.46 -4.38 -6.27
C THR A 292 -18.47 -3.33 -5.83
N TYR A 293 -17.23 -3.44 -6.31
CA TYR A 293 -16.28 -2.33 -6.41
C TYR A 293 -16.06 -2.01 -7.88
N SER A 294 -15.81 -0.75 -8.20
CA SER A 294 -15.52 -0.35 -9.58
C SER A 294 -14.40 0.67 -9.63
N CYS A 295 -13.63 0.62 -10.72
CA CYS A 295 -12.57 1.59 -10.99
C CYS A 295 -12.31 1.72 -12.49
N TRP A 296 -11.62 2.80 -12.85
CA TRP A 296 -11.31 3.17 -14.21
C TRP A 296 -9.82 3.12 -14.49
N SER A 297 -9.46 2.71 -15.73
CA SER A 297 -8.13 2.98 -16.26
C SER A 297 -7.91 4.49 -16.39
N LYS A 298 -6.66 4.95 -16.35
CA LYS A 298 -6.32 6.37 -16.38
C LYS A 298 -6.77 7.09 -17.66
N ASP A 299 -6.84 6.35 -18.78
CA ASP A 299 -7.36 6.86 -20.07
C ASP A 299 -8.89 6.86 -20.14
N GLY A 300 -9.58 6.44 -19.07
CA GLY A 300 -11.03 6.37 -18.96
C GLY A 300 -11.71 5.35 -19.88
N ARG A 301 -10.93 4.47 -20.54
CA ARG A 301 -11.46 3.56 -21.56
C ARG A 301 -11.77 2.16 -21.05
N THR A 302 -11.13 1.73 -19.98
CA THR A 302 -11.40 0.42 -19.36
C THR A 302 -12.09 0.61 -18.01
N PHE A 303 -13.29 0.06 -17.92
CA PHE A 303 -14.04 -0.04 -16.68
C PHE A 303 -13.86 -1.43 -16.08
N ALA A 304 -13.37 -1.51 -14.86
CA ALA A 304 -13.31 -2.76 -14.10
C ALA A 304 -14.40 -2.79 -13.05
N ARG A 305 -15.09 -3.92 -12.97
CA ARG A 305 -16.10 -4.20 -11.97
C ARG A 305 -15.73 -5.47 -11.21
N ILE A 306 -15.43 -5.33 -9.94
CA ILE A 306 -14.98 -6.39 -9.04
C ILE A 306 -16.16 -6.82 -8.21
N ILE A 307 -16.60 -8.08 -8.35
CA ILE A 307 -17.73 -8.63 -7.61
C ILE A 307 -17.19 -9.48 -6.47
N ARG A 308 -17.10 -8.84 -5.29
CA ARG A 308 -16.46 -9.39 -4.10
C ARG A 308 -17.00 -10.77 -3.72
N ASN A 309 -18.29 -10.88 -3.52
CA ASN A 309 -18.95 -12.10 -3.03
C ASN A 309 -19.17 -13.17 -4.12
N LYS A 310 -18.79 -12.88 -5.37
CA LYS A 310 -18.81 -13.85 -6.49
C LYS A 310 -17.40 -14.21 -6.96
N HIS A 311 -16.36 -13.61 -6.36
CA HIS A 311 -14.94 -13.93 -6.58
C HIS A 311 -14.47 -13.73 -8.03
N ILE A 312 -15.06 -12.74 -8.73
CA ILE A 312 -14.82 -12.47 -10.16
C ILE A 312 -14.59 -10.99 -10.42
N ILE A 313 -13.96 -10.73 -11.55
CA ILE A 313 -13.71 -9.39 -12.04
C ILE A 313 -14.14 -9.33 -13.51
N TYR A 314 -15.01 -8.39 -13.81
CA TYR A 314 -15.44 -8.06 -15.15
C TYR A 314 -14.68 -6.85 -15.68
N LYS A 315 -14.55 -6.75 -17.00
CA LYS A 315 -14.13 -5.53 -17.69
C LYS A 315 -15.07 -5.17 -18.81
N ARG A 316 -15.10 -3.88 -19.14
CA ARG A 316 -15.84 -3.34 -20.26
C ARG A 316 -15.12 -2.14 -20.85
N THR A 317 -15.21 -1.98 -22.18
CA THR A 317 -14.69 -0.80 -22.88
C THR A 317 -15.70 0.34 -22.81
N TYR A 318 -15.20 1.56 -22.66
CA TYR A 318 -15.99 2.79 -22.65
C TYR A 318 -15.40 3.81 -23.62
N ASP A 319 -16.27 4.54 -24.30
CA ASP A 319 -15.90 5.67 -25.16
C ASP A 319 -16.21 6.99 -24.42
N PRO A 320 -15.19 7.67 -23.87
CA PRO A 320 -15.42 8.90 -23.09
C PRO A 320 -15.79 10.11 -23.96
N VAL A 321 -15.69 10.02 -25.28
CA VAL A 321 -16.16 11.07 -26.21
C VAL A 321 -17.64 10.95 -26.49
N LYS A 322 -18.13 9.72 -26.61
CA LYS A 322 -19.55 9.43 -26.84
C LYS A 322 -20.32 9.24 -25.53
N HIS A 323 -19.62 9.13 -24.40
CA HIS A 323 -20.17 8.87 -23.07
C HIS A 323 -20.99 7.56 -23.02
N GLU A 324 -20.47 6.50 -23.66
CA GLU A 324 -21.16 5.22 -23.75
C GLU A 324 -20.21 4.02 -23.65
N PHE A 325 -20.75 2.91 -23.14
CA PHE A 325 -20.05 1.63 -23.18
C PHE A 325 -20.08 1.01 -24.57
N VAL A 326 -18.97 0.39 -24.97
CA VAL A 326 -18.79 -0.32 -26.25
C VAL A 326 -18.83 -1.82 -25.99
N GLY A 327 -19.75 -2.52 -26.65
CA GLY A 327 -19.93 -3.95 -26.49
C GLY A 327 -20.50 -4.34 -25.12
N ASP A 328 -20.52 -5.62 -24.83
CA ASP A 328 -20.96 -6.17 -23.56
C ASP A 328 -19.81 -6.30 -22.57
N GLU A 329 -20.17 -6.38 -21.29
CA GLU A 329 -19.22 -6.68 -20.22
C GLU A 329 -18.69 -8.11 -20.37
N THR A 330 -17.39 -8.30 -20.16
CA THR A 330 -16.73 -9.60 -20.29
C THR A 330 -16.04 -9.99 -18.99
N LEU A 331 -16.09 -11.27 -18.65
CA LEU A 331 -15.31 -11.80 -17.54
C LEU A 331 -13.82 -11.63 -17.84
N TRP A 332 -13.12 -10.90 -16.97
CA TRP A 332 -11.67 -10.63 -17.11
C TRP A 332 -10.83 -11.64 -16.35
N ALA A 333 -11.22 -11.95 -15.10
CA ALA A 333 -10.50 -12.90 -14.27
C ALA A 333 -11.38 -13.44 -13.14
N GLY A 334 -11.02 -14.64 -12.66
CA GLY A 334 -11.71 -15.31 -11.58
C GLY A 334 -12.76 -16.29 -12.08
N LYS A 335 -13.37 -17.04 -11.18
CA LYS A 335 -14.44 -17.99 -11.48
C LYS A 335 -15.62 -17.80 -10.56
N TYR A 336 -16.80 -17.67 -11.18
CA TYR A 336 -18.04 -17.38 -10.48
C TYR A 336 -18.30 -18.35 -9.32
N GLU A 337 -18.51 -17.80 -8.12
CA GLU A 337 -18.76 -18.52 -6.86
C GLU A 337 -17.68 -19.56 -6.47
N LYS A 338 -16.43 -19.37 -6.93
CA LYS A 338 -15.30 -20.23 -6.58
C LYS A 338 -14.28 -19.45 -5.75
N ALA A 339 -14.50 -19.48 -4.43
CA ALA A 339 -13.58 -18.90 -3.44
C ALA A 339 -12.36 -19.79 -3.25
N GLU A 340 -11.29 -19.50 -3.96
CA GLU A 340 -10.03 -20.26 -3.94
C GLU A 340 -8.85 -19.30 -4.20
N PHE A 341 -7.66 -19.86 -4.26
CA PHE A 341 -6.47 -19.17 -4.73
C PHE A 341 -5.85 -19.91 -5.91
N ALA A 342 -5.73 -19.24 -7.05
CA ALA A 342 -4.92 -19.68 -8.19
C ALA A 342 -4.41 -18.47 -8.98
N ASN A 343 -3.19 -18.55 -9.49
CA ASN A 343 -2.73 -17.72 -10.59
C ASN A 343 -3.21 -18.34 -11.91
N GLY A 344 -3.17 -17.56 -13.00
CA GLY A 344 -3.54 -18.05 -14.32
C GLY A 344 -4.25 -16.98 -15.14
N ILE A 345 -4.73 -17.34 -16.32
CA ILE A 345 -5.40 -16.44 -17.25
C ILE A 345 -6.91 -16.61 -17.16
N GLY A 346 -7.63 -15.49 -17.04
CA GLY A 346 -9.09 -15.48 -17.08
C GLY A 346 -9.70 -16.37 -16.00
N GLU A 347 -10.48 -17.37 -16.42
CA GLU A 347 -11.15 -18.34 -15.52
C GLU A 347 -10.22 -19.36 -14.85
N GLU A 348 -8.95 -19.43 -15.20
CA GLU A 348 -7.97 -20.24 -14.47
C GLU A 348 -7.61 -19.60 -13.13
N ALA A 349 -7.62 -18.27 -13.06
CA ALA A 349 -7.38 -17.55 -11.84
C ALA A 349 -8.51 -17.76 -10.82
N ARG A 350 -8.16 -17.66 -9.54
CA ARG A 350 -9.10 -17.71 -8.41
C ARG A 350 -8.80 -16.59 -7.44
N PHE A 351 -9.85 -16.05 -6.88
CA PHE A 351 -9.83 -15.04 -5.82
C PHE A 351 -10.70 -15.50 -4.65
N THR A 352 -10.48 -14.89 -3.49
CA THR A 352 -11.39 -15.04 -2.35
C THR A 352 -11.74 -13.66 -1.80
N GLN A 353 -12.95 -13.17 -2.07
CA GLN A 353 -13.43 -11.86 -1.65
C GLN A 353 -12.55 -10.71 -2.21
N PRO A 354 -12.32 -10.58 -3.54
CA PRO A 354 -11.57 -9.45 -4.08
C PRO A 354 -12.32 -8.13 -3.80
N CYS A 355 -11.56 -7.10 -3.39
CA CYS A 355 -12.10 -5.80 -2.99
C CYS A 355 -11.65 -4.69 -3.94
N GLN A 356 -11.30 -3.51 -3.41
CA GLN A 356 -10.92 -2.36 -4.20
C GLN A 356 -9.75 -2.65 -5.14
N GLY A 357 -9.81 -2.11 -6.35
CA GLY A 357 -8.75 -2.18 -7.37
C GLY A 357 -8.30 -0.80 -7.84
N VAL A 358 -7.07 -0.75 -8.34
CA VAL A 358 -6.48 0.45 -8.96
C VAL A 358 -5.67 0.07 -10.20
N PHE A 359 -5.72 0.92 -11.22
CA PHE A 359 -4.95 0.74 -12.45
C PHE A 359 -3.59 1.43 -12.41
N ASP A 360 -2.61 0.86 -13.13
CA ASP A 360 -1.39 1.56 -13.52
C ASP A 360 -1.51 2.17 -14.93
N GLU A 361 -0.42 2.79 -15.40
CA GLU A 361 -0.34 3.43 -16.71
C GLU A 361 -0.36 2.44 -17.87
N ASP A 362 0.06 1.20 -17.62
CA ASP A 362 0.11 0.11 -18.61
C ASP A 362 -1.22 -0.64 -18.74
N GLY A 363 -2.24 -0.23 -17.96
CA GLY A 363 -3.56 -0.86 -17.91
C GLY A 363 -3.59 -2.15 -17.08
N ASN A 364 -2.58 -2.42 -16.25
CA ASN A 364 -2.67 -3.50 -15.28
C ASN A 364 -3.58 -3.06 -14.11
N LEU A 365 -4.42 -3.97 -13.65
CA LEU A 365 -5.26 -3.79 -12.47
C LEU A 365 -4.60 -4.47 -11.26
N TYR A 366 -4.42 -3.73 -10.20
CA TYR A 366 -4.04 -4.25 -8.88
C TYR A 366 -5.28 -4.37 -8.02
N VAL A 367 -5.46 -5.50 -7.37
CA VAL A 367 -6.68 -5.82 -6.60
C VAL A 367 -6.31 -6.44 -5.26
N SER A 368 -6.96 -6.03 -4.19
CA SER A 368 -6.90 -6.73 -2.90
C SER A 368 -7.64 -8.06 -2.99
N ASP A 369 -6.94 -9.16 -2.81
CA ASP A 369 -7.51 -10.50 -2.70
C ASP A 369 -7.63 -10.83 -1.20
N ARG A 370 -8.70 -10.28 -0.60
CA ARG A 370 -8.88 -10.06 0.82
C ARG A 370 -8.62 -11.30 1.68
N ASP A 371 -9.38 -12.35 1.48
CA ASP A 371 -9.29 -13.54 2.30
C ASP A 371 -8.14 -14.49 1.86
N ASN A 372 -7.43 -14.15 0.76
CA ASN A 372 -6.14 -14.72 0.39
C ASN A 372 -4.94 -13.91 0.94
N ASN A 373 -5.18 -12.83 1.69
CA ASN A 373 -4.16 -12.01 2.37
C ASN A 373 -3.05 -11.50 1.44
N CYS A 374 -3.39 -11.13 0.21
CA CYS A 374 -2.42 -10.65 -0.77
C CYS A 374 -3.01 -9.62 -1.73
N ILE A 375 -2.11 -8.95 -2.44
CA ILE A 375 -2.44 -8.07 -3.55
C ILE A 375 -2.13 -8.80 -4.85
N ARG A 376 -3.10 -8.84 -5.77
CA ARG A 376 -2.98 -9.47 -7.08
C ARG A 376 -2.77 -8.42 -8.16
N LYS A 377 -2.01 -8.78 -9.20
CA LYS A 377 -1.87 -8.01 -10.43
C LYS A 377 -2.55 -8.77 -11.56
N ILE A 378 -3.35 -8.06 -12.35
CA ILE A 378 -4.06 -8.58 -13.53
C ILE A 378 -3.61 -7.75 -14.73
N THR A 379 -3.01 -8.38 -15.72
CA THR A 379 -2.59 -7.72 -16.96
C THR A 379 -3.78 -7.51 -17.92
N PRO A 380 -3.67 -6.62 -18.92
CA PRO A 380 -4.75 -6.37 -19.87
C PRO A 380 -5.29 -7.62 -20.57
N ASP A 381 -4.46 -8.64 -20.77
CA ASP A 381 -4.82 -9.96 -21.35
C ASP A 381 -5.42 -10.94 -20.33
N GLY A 382 -5.52 -10.54 -19.04
CA GLY A 382 -6.17 -11.32 -17.99
C GLY A 382 -5.24 -12.28 -17.24
N ASN A 383 -3.92 -12.18 -17.39
CA ASN A 383 -3.00 -12.98 -16.58
C ASN A 383 -2.91 -12.44 -15.16
N VAL A 384 -3.19 -13.31 -14.18
CA VAL A 384 -3.25 -12.98 -12.76
C VAL A 384 -2.06 -13.57 -12.01
N THR A 385 -1.36 -12.72 -11.28
CA THR A 385 -0.20 -13.11 -10.44
C THR A 385 -0.31 -12.48 -9.05
N ILE A 386 0.49 -12.95 -8.08
CA ILE A 386 0.68 -12.26 -6.82
C ILE A 386 1.60 -11.05 -7.07
N TYR A 387 1.18 -9.88 -6.61
CA TYR A 387 2.01 -8.68 -6.60
C TYR A 387 2.71 -8.48 -5.26
N ALA A 388 1.98 -8.64 -4.13
CA ALA A 388 2.55 -8.57 -2.78
C ALA A 388 1.72 -9.43 -1.80
N GLY A 389 2.38 -9.89 -0.74
CA GLY A 389 1.81 -10.78 0.27
C GLY A 389 2.19 -12.25 0.04
N ASN A 390 2.56 -12.93 1.11
CA ASN A 390 2.92 -14.35 1.11
C ASN A 390 1.72 -15.26 1.39
N ARG A 391 0.51 -14.69 1.44
CA ARG A 391 -0.77 -15.33 1.74
C ARG A 391 -0.99 -15.76 3.19
N SER A 392 0.01 -15.65 4.03
CA SER A 392 -0.16 -15.85 5.47
C SER A 392 -0.68 -14.57 6.13
N GLU A 393 -1.57 -14.69 7.10
CA GLU A 393 -1.96 -13.57 7.93
C GLU A 393 -0.77 -13.03 8.72
N GLY A 394 -0.66 -11.71 8.81
CA GLY A 394 0.40 -11.06 9.60
C GLY A 394 0.69 -9.64 9.17
N LEU A 395 1.67 -9.03 9.83
CA LEU A 395 2.12 -7.65 9.62
C LEU A 395 3.64 -7.62 9.36
N VAL A 396 4.10 -8.39 8.38
CA VAL A 396 5.52 -8.46 8.03
C VAL A 396 5.83 -7.47 6.92
N ASN A 397 6.81 -6.61 7.15
CA ASN A 397 7.41 -5.71 6.16
C ASN A 397 8.54 -6.40 5.40
N GLY A 398 8.93 -5.87 4.24
CA GLY A 398 10.06 -6.34 3.45
C GLY A 398 9.72 -6.59 1.98
N LEU A 399 10.41 -7.53 1.33
CA LEU A 399 10.18 -7.88 -0.07
C LEU A 399 8.71 -8.29 -0.30
N PRO A 400 8.10 -7.94 -1.43
CA PRO A 400 6.67 -8.14 -1.66
C PRO A 400 6.18 -9.55 -1.35
N LEU A 401 6.84 -10.58 -1.90
CA LEU A 401 6.44 -11.97 -1.71
C LEU A 401 6.87 -12.57 -0.36
N LYS A 402 7.58 -11.81 0.46
CA LYS A 402 7.94 -12.16 1.85
C LYS A 402 7.12 -11.40 2.88
N SER A 403 6.46 -10.33 2.46
CA SER A 403 5.55 -9.55 3.31
C SER A 403 4.27 -10.32 3.62
N SER A 404 3.56 -9.90 4.65
CA SER A 404 2.22 -10.41 4.96
C SER A 404 1.25 -9.29 5.22
N PHE A 405 -0.01 -9.57 4.94
CA PHE A 405 -1.18 -8.73 5.21
C PHE A 405 -2.21 -9.54 6.01
N ARG A 406 -3.21 -8.86 6.54
CA ARG A 406 -4.35 -9.51 7.15
C ARG A 406 -5.64 -8.89 6.65
N ARG A 407 -6.30 -9.61 5.72
CA ARG A 407 -7.53 -9.19 5.05
C ARG A 407 -7.44 -7.79 4.43
N PRO A 408 -6.48 -7.51 3.51
CA PRO A 408 -6.36 -6.22 2.86
C PRO A 408 -7.62 -5.90 2.04
N GLU A 409 -8.15 -4.68 2.14
CA GLU A 409 -9.38 -4.28 1.42
C GLU A 409 -9.15 -3.10 0.47
N GLY A 410 -8.80 -1.93 0.99
CA GLY A 410 -8.65 -0.72 0.20
C GLY A 410 -7.32 -0.62 -0.52
N LEU A 411 -7.34 -0.11 -1.76
CA LEU A 411 -6.16 0.21 -2.55
C LEU A 411 -6.26 1.60 -3.15
N THR A 412 -5.17 2.36 -3.12
CA THR A 412 -5.02 3.56 -3.94
C THR A 412 -3.59 3.66 -4.45
N ARG A 413 -3.37 4.42 -5.52
CA ARG A 413 -2.07 4.54 -6.16
C ARG A 413 -1.73 6.01 -6.43
N SER A 414 -0.53 6.43 -5.99
CA SER A 414 -0.03 7.76 -6.29
C SER A 414 0.42 7.89 -7.75
N LYS A 415 0.62 9.14 -8.19
CA LYS A 415 1.19 9.45 -9.52
C LYS A 415 2.57 8.84 -9.72
N ASP A 416 3.36 8.71 -8.63
CA ASP A 416 4.71 8.13 -8.66
C ASP A 416 4.71 6.61 -8.63
N GLY A 417 3.55 5.97 -8.71
CA GLY A 417 3.42 4.52 -8.76
C GLY A 417 3.40 3.80 -7.42
N VAL A 418 3.44 4.51 -6.30
CA VAL A 418 3.33 3.89 -4.97
C VAL A 418 1.90 3.40 -4.75
N ILE A 419 1.75 2.13 -4.37
CA ILE A 419 0.46 1.56 -3.99
C ILE A 419 0.31 1.60 -2.48
N TYR A 420 -0.79 2.16 -2.01
CA TYR A 420 -1.19 2.16 -0.61
C TYR A 420 -2.29 1.14 -0.38
N VAL A 421 -2.22 0.43 0.74
CA VAL A 421 -3.10 -0.68 1.07
C VAL A 421 -3.72 -0.44 2.44
N ALA A 422 -5.04 -0.50 2.54
CA ALA A 422 -5.75 -0.65 3.81
C ALA A 422 -5.63 -2.10 4.27
N ASP A 423 -4.76 -2.34 5.23
CA ASP A 423 -4.51 -3.67 5.82
C ASP A 423 -5.49 -3.85 6.99
N HIS A 424 -6.73 -4.24 6.62
CA HIS A 424 -7.95 -4.07 7.41
C HIS A 424 -7.84 -4.61 8.84
N ASP A 425 -7.59 -5.91 8.99
CA ASP A 425 -7.54 -6.57 10.31
C ASP A 425 -6.20 -6.33 11.05
N ASN A 426 -5.22 -5.70 10.40
CA ASN A 426 -4.02 -5.18 11.05
C ASN A 426 -4.17 -3.72 11.51
N HIS A 427 -5.27 -3.05 11.17
CA HIS A 427 -5.57 -1.66 11.55
C HIS A 427 -4.46 -0.68 11.16
N VAL A 428 -3.87 -0.87 9.96
CA VAL A 428 -2.77 -0.04 9.45
C VAL A 428 -2.93 0.26 7.96
N ILE A 429 -2.26 1.33 7.53
CA ILE A 429 -2.04 1.62 6.12
C ILE A 429 -0.63 1.18 5.74
N ARG A 430 -0.53 0.32 4.73
CA ARG A 430 0.75 -0.14 4.18
C ARG A 430 1.06 0.61 2.87
N LYS A 431 2.33 0.67 2.51
CA LYS A 431 2.77 1.14 1.19
C LYS A 431 3.63 0.08 0.50
N ILE A 432 3.47 -0.03 -0.81
CA ILE A 432 4.28 -0.86 -1.70
C ILE A 432 4.95 0.11 -2.67
N VAL A 433 6.26 0.18 -2.62
CA VAL A 433 7.06 1.15 -3.38
C VAL A 433 8.28 0.47 -3.96
N VAL A 434 8.77 0.95 -5.10
CA VAL A 434 10.07 0.58 -5.67
C VAL A 434 11.11 1.56 -5.13
N GLU A 435 12.09 1.07 -4.37
CA GLU A 435 13.14 1.88 -3.72
C GLU A 435 14.54 1.32 -4.04
#